data_3483b5fa4b61912bfc84f4b8ad990005
#
_entry.id   3483b5fa4b61912bfc84f4b8ad990005
#
_cell.length_a   1.000
_cell.length_b   1.000
_cell.length_c   1.000
_cell.angle_alpha   90.00
_cell.angle_beta   90.00
_cell.angle_gamma   90.00
#
_symmetry.space_group_name_H-M   'P 1'
#
loop_
_entity.id
_entity.type
_entity.pdbx_description
1 polymer ?
#
loop_
_entity_poly.entity_id
_entity_poly.type
_entity_poly.pdbx_seq_one_letter_code
_entity_poly.pdbx_strand_id
1 'polypeptide(L)'
;HHTAQGEEYVQIELAPVAGADGATGFFVEKMVPLPVAAQPVPSAQGLIGRSPAFQKMLGLVARVAPSRAAVLLLGESGTGKELVAHAVHQGSLRARRALVPVDCSSMPEALFESELFGHEKGAFTGAAQARPGLVEAADGGTLFLDEVGDIPLPLQVKLLRLLETGTYRRV
;
A
#
# COMPACT_ATOMS: atom_id res chain seq x y z
N HIS A 1 7.91 7.58 -26.36
CA HIS A 1 7.57 7.72 -27.78
C HIS A 1 6.08 7.66 -27.90
N HIS A 2 5.49 8.76 -28.40
CA HIS A 2 4.09 8.83 -28.76
C HIS A 2 3.85 7.92 -29.96
N THR A 3 3.10 6.85 -29.76
CA THR A 3 2.37 6.20 -30.85
C THR A 3 0.90 6.51 -30.70
N ALA A 4 0.30 7.03 -31.73
CA ALA A 4 -1.09 7.48 -31.78
C ALA A 4 -2.12 6.33 -31.84
N GLN A 5 -1.78 5.14 -31.36
CA GLN A 5 -2.65 3.96 -31.41
C GLN A 5 -2.39 3.05 -30.20
N GLY A 6 -3.36 2.97 -29.31
CA GLY A 6 -3.50 1.86 -28.38
C GLY A 6 -2.89 2.08 -27.01
N GLU A 7 -3.64 1.64 -26.02
CA GLU A 7 -3.27 1.61 -24.62
C GLU A 7 -2.11 0.62 -24.42
N GLU A 8 -0.97 1.10 -23.91
CA GLU A 8 0.15 0.26 -23.52
C GLU A 8 0.03 -0.14 -22.06
N TYR A 9 0.15 -1.41 -21.79
CA TYR A 9 0.12 -1.98 -20.45
C TYR A 9 1.51 -2.18 -19.94
N VAL A 10 1.71 -1.95 -18.63
CA VAL A 10 3.03 -1.96 -18.02
C VAL A 10 3.06 -2.99 -16.90
N GLN A 11 3.91 -3.98 -17.01
CA GLN A 11 4.29 -4.86 -15.90
C GLN A 11 5.32 -4.12 -15.06
N ILE A 12 5.10 -4.07 -13.76
CA ILE A 12 6.02 -3.47 -12.80
C ILE A 12 6.92 -4.56 -12.26
N GLU A 13 8.21 -4.46 -12.52
CA GLU A 13 9.24 -5.30 -11.91
C GLU A 13 9.98 -4.46 -10.87
N LEU A 14 9.92 -4.87 -9.61
CA LEU A 14 10.71 -4.27 -8.52
C LEU A 14 12.04 -5.00 -8.42
N ALA A 15 13.13 -4.30 -8.69
CA ALA A 15 14.49 -4.84 -8.51
C ALA A 15 15.17 -4.13 -7.32
N PRO A 16 15.74 -4.86 -6.37
CA PRO A 16 16.54 -4.26 -5.30
C PRO A 16 17.84 -3.68 -5.87
N VAL A 17 18.17 -2.47 -5.48
CA VAL A 17 19.47 -1.84 -5.79
C VAL A 17 20.31 -1.80 -4.53
N ALA A 18 21.47 -2.48 -4.55
CA ALA A 18 22.44 -2.43 -3.48
C ALA A 18 23.12 -1.05 -3.44
N GLY A 19 23.15 -0.43 -2.26
CA GLY A 19 23.96 0.75 -2.00
C GLY A 19 25.46 0.43 -2.08
N ALA A 20 26.31 1.45 -2.11
CA ALA A 20 27.77 1.32 -2.17
C ALA A 20 28.37 0.56 -0.96
N ASP A 21 27.60 0.39 0.10
CA ASP A 21 27.92 -0.34 1.32
C ASP A 21 27.39 -1.78 1.35
N GLY A 22 26.78 -2.25 0.25
CA GLY A 22 26.19 -3.60 0.14
C GLY A 22 24.84 -3.77 0.84
N ALA A 23 24.28 -2.73 1.49
CA ALA A 23 22.94 -2.75 2.03
C ALA A 23 21.90 -2.44 0.93
N THR A 24 20.74 -3.12 0.97
CA THR A 24 19.65 -2.84 0.04
C THR A 24 19.00 -1.52 0.45
N GLY A 25 19.38 -0.43 -0.22
CA GLY A 25 18.91 0.92 0.11
C GLY A 25 17.67 1.37 -0.67
N PHE A 26 17.43 0.82 -1.89
CA PHE A 26 16.36 1.27 -2.77
C PHE A 26 15.85 0.14 -3.66
N PHE A 27 14.58 0.26 -4.09
CA PHE A 27 14.02 -0.57 -5.15
C PHE A 27 13.83 0.28 -6.41
N VAL A 28 14.27 -0.21 -7.56
CA VAL A 28 14.01 0.40 -8.86
C VAL A 28 12.83 -0.30 -9.49
N GLU A 29 11.83 0.47 -9.85
CA GLU A 29 10.66 0.03 -10.58
C GLU A 29 10.92 0.11 -12.07
N LYS A 30 10.86 -1.02 -12.78
CA LYS A 30 10.92 -1.09 -14.23
C LYS A 30 9.53 -1.34 -14.79
N MET A 31 9.03 -0.40 -15.57
CA MET A 31 7.76 -0.53 -16.26
C MET A 31 7.95 -1.21 -17.61
N VAL A 32 7.29 -2.35 -17.84
CA VAL A 32 7.27 -3.06 -19.12
C VAL A 32 5.85 -3.01 -19.69
N PRO A 33 5.63 -2.52 -20.91
CA PRO A 33 4.31 -2.44 -21.52
C PRO A 33 3.67 -3.84 -21.75
N LEU A 34 2.39 -3.99 -21.42
CA LEU A 34 1.60 -5.20 -21.68
C LEU A 34 0.32 -4.83 -22.45
N PRO A 35 -0.15 -5.64 -23.45
CA PRO A 35 -1.38 -5.36 -24.19
C PRO A 35 -2.64 -5.66 -23.36
N VAL A 36 -3.66 -4.78 -23.37
CA VAL A 36 -4.91 -4.94 -22.59
C VAL A 36 -6.18 -4.58 -23.33
N ALA A 37 -7.21 -5.35 -23.04
CA ALA A 37 -8.60 -4.98 -23.31
C ALA A 37 -9.15 -4.09 -22.17
N ALA A 38 -9.70 -2.94 -22.54
CA ALA A 38 -10.29 -1.99 -21.59
C ALA A 38 -11.52 -2.61 -20.91
N GLN A 39 -11.44 -2.80 -19.59
CA GLN A 39 -12.62 -3.03 -18.77
C GLN A 39 -13.11 -1.70 -18.18
N PRO A 40 -14.44 -1.46 -18.11
CA PRO A 40 -14.96 -0.24 -17.51
C PRO A 40 -14.54 -0.17 -16.03
N VAL A 41 -13.90 0.93 -15.67
CA VAL A 41 -13.53 1.22 -14.27
C VAL A 41 -14.83 1.31 -13.47
N PRO A 42 -15.03 0.51 -12.41
CA PRO A 42 -16.11 0.75 -11.47
C PRO A 42 -16.03 2.21 -11.02
N SER A 43 -17.17 2.91 -11.04
CA SER A 43 -17.23 4.33 -10.66
C SER A 43 -16.61 4.49 -9.26
N ALA A 44 -15.36 4.93 -9.20
CA ALA A 44 -14.68 5.25 -7.96
C ALA A 44 -15.43 6.44 -7.34
N GLN A 45 -16.29 6.16 -6.36
CA GLN A 45 -17.11 7.18 -5.70
C GLN A 45 -16.18 8.26 -5.13
N GLY A 46 -16.33 9.49 -5.64
CA GLY A 46 -15.55 10.64 -5.20
C GLY A 46 -14.33 11.02 -6.07
N LEU A 47 -13.88 10.15 -6.97
CA LEU A 47 -12.81 10.49 -7.92
C LEU A 47 -13.39 11.12 -9.20
N ILE A 48 -13.30 12.43 -9.33
CA ILE A 48 -13.83 13.17 -10.47
C ILE A 48 -12.70 13.92 -11.19
N GLY A 49 -12.48 13.61 -12.46
CA GLY A 49 -11.47 14.30 -13.26
C GLY A 49 -11.51 13.87 -14.73
N ARG A 50 -11.14 14.81 -15.62
CA ARG A 50 -11.16 14.62 -17.08
C ARG A 50 -9.77 14.77 -17.71
N SER A 51 -8.75 15.13 -16.95
CA SER A 51 -7.40 15.29 -17.51
C SER A 51 -6.85 13.93 -17.99
N PRO A 52 -6.01 13.90 -19.03
CA PRO A 52 -5.40 12.67 -19.50
C PRO A 52 -4.59 11.95 -18.41
N ALA A 53 -3.89 12.71 -17.55
CA ALA A 53 -3.13 12.15 -16.43
C ALA A 53 -4.04 11.46 -15.42
N PHE A 54 -5.20 12.07 -15.09
CA PHE A 54 -6.18 11.48 -14.18
C PHE A 54 -6.80 10.21 -14.76
N GLN A 55 -7.16 10.21 -16.04
CA GLN A 55 -7.68 9.01 -16.72
C GLN A 55 -6.65 7.88 -16.77
N LYS A 56 -5.37 8.21 -17.01
CA LYS A 56 -4.26 7.24 -16.93
C LYS A 56 -4.15 6.65 -15.53
N MET A 57 -4.23 7.46 -14.48
CA MET A 57 -4.21 7.00 -13.09
C MET A 57 -5.38 6.05 -12.81
N LEU A 58 -6.61 6.39 -13.22
CA LEU A 58 -7.77 5.52 -13.06
C LEU A 58 -7.60 4.17 -13.79
N GLY A 59 -7.01 4.18 -14.98
CA GLY A 59 -6.66 2.97 -15.72
C GLY A 59 -5.66 2.09 -14.96
N LEU A 60 -4.67 2.68 -14.27
CA LEU A 60 -3.74 1.95 -13.41
C LEU A 60 -4.47 1.35 -12.19
N VAL A 61 -5.36 2.11 -11.55
CA VAL A 61 -6.17 1.63 -10.43
C VAL A 61 -6.99 0.39 -10.84
N ALA A 62 -7.69 0.46 -11.97
CA ALA A 62 -8.51 -0.66 -12.45
C ALA A 62 -7.69 -1.93 -12.71
N ARG A 63 -6.44 -1.78 -13.11
CA ARG A 63 -5.53 -2.90 -13.42
C ARG A 63 -4.92 -3.51 -12.17
N VAL A 64 -4.50 -2.68 -11.21
CA VAL A 64 -3.83 -3.17 -10.00
C VAL A 64 -4.81 -3.70 -8.97
N ALA A 65 -6.01 -3.15 -8.90
CA ALA A 65 -7.00 -3.49 -7.88
C ALA A 65 -7.32 -5.00 -7.79
N PRO A 66 -7.51 -5.76 -8.90
CA PRO A 66 -7.77 -7.19 -8.83
C PRO A 66 -6.54 -8.02 -8.42
N SER A 67 -5.36 -7.43 -8.37
CA SER A 67 -4.12 -8.13 -8.03
C SER A 67 -3.92 -8.29 -6.51
N ARG A 68 -2.90 -9.06 -6.13
CA ARG A 68 -2.45 -9.16 -4.73
C ARG A 68 -1.20 -8.31 -4.45
N ALA A 69 -0.77 -7.51 -5.41
CA ALA A 69 0.42 -6.69 -5.29
C ALA A 69 0.25 -5.61 -4.21
N ALA A 70 1.33 -5.31 -3.52
CA ALA A 70 1.40 -4.09 -2.72
C ALA A 70 1.40 -2.87 -3.66
N VAL A 71 0.65 -1.83 -3.29
CA VAL A 71 0.49 -0.62 -4.09
C VAL A 71 1.09 0.56 -3.35
N LEU A 72 2.01 1.27 -3.97
CA LEU A 72 2.54 2.53 -3.46
C LEU A 72 1.88 3.70 -4.19
N LEU A 73 1.23 4.58 -3.42
CA LEU A 73 0.62 5.82 -3.91
C LEU A 73 1.56 6.99 -3.62
N LEU A 74 2.05 7.63 -4.69
CA LEU A 74 2.92 8.79 -4.60
C LEU A 74 2.14 10.07 -4.94
N GLY A 75 2.30 11.09 -4.13
CA GLY A 75 1.68 12.40 -4.33
C GLY A 75 1.86 13.32 -3.13
N GLU A 76 1.75 14.61 -3.35
CA GLU A 76 1.78 15.62 -2.29
C GLU A 76 0.64 15.41 -1.28
N SER A 77 0.76 15.99 -0.09
CA SER A 77 -0.34 15.96 0.89
C SER A 77 -1.59 16.63 0.30
N GLY A 78 -2.77 16.07 0.59
CA GLY A 78 -4.04 16.61 0.09
C GLY A 78 -4.38 16.29 -1.37
N THR A 79 -3.56 15.53 -2.11
CA THR A 79 -3.85 15.15 -3.52
C THR A 79 -4.90 14.07 -3.68
N GLY A 80 -5.46 13.55 -2.58
CA GLY A 80 -6.51 12.52 -2.62
C GLY A 80 -5.99 11.09 -2.64
N LYS A 81 -4.79 10.82 -2.12
CA LYS A 81 -4.23 9.45 -2.00
C LYS A 81 -5.20 8.48 -1.32
N GLU A 82 -5.89 8.93 -0.28
CA GLU A 82 -6.89 8.12 0.43
C GLU A 82 -8.06 7.72 -0.48
N LEU A 83 -8.57 8.65 -1.31
CA LEU A 83 -9.64 8.33 -2.27
C LEU A 83 -9.16 7.29 -3.30
N VAL A 84 -7.91 7.37 -3.73
CA VAL A 84 -7.31 6.37 -4.63
C VAL A 84 -7.16 5.03 -3.92
N ALA A 85 -6.73 5.00 -2.66
CA ALA A 85 -6.65 3.76 -1.88
C ALA A 85 -8.02 3.10 -1.71
N HIS A 86 -9.06 3.89 -1.43
CA HIS A 86 -10.45 3.42 -1.42
C HIS A 86 -10.87 2.83 -2.77
N ALA A 87 -10.54 3.49 -3.88
CA ALA A 87 -10.87 3.01 -5.22
C ALA A 87 -10.16 1.68 -5.54
N VAL A 88 -8.88 1.53 -5.17
CA VAL A 88 -8.13 0.28 -5.30
C VAL A 88 -8.81 -0.81 -4.48
N HIS A 89 -9.18 -0.54 -3.22
CA HIS A 89 -9.86 -1.51 -2.37
C HIS A 89 -11.21 -1.95 -2.96
N GLN A 90 -12.04 -0.99 -3.39
CA GLN A 90 -13.36 -1.25 -3.98
C GLN A 90 -13.29 -2.05 -5.28
N GLY A 91 -12.24 -1.85 -6.08
CA GLY A 91 -11.98 -2.63 -7.30
C GLY A 91 -11.32 -3.99 -7.05
N SER A 92 -10.96 -4.32 -5.81
CA SER A 92 -10.22 -5.52 -5.47
C SER A 92 -11.14 -6.73 -5.21
N LEU A 93 -10.54 -7.91 -5.19
CA LEU A 93 -11.21 -9.15 -4.75
C LEU A 93 -11.60 -9.11 -3.26
N ARG A 94 -11.11 -8.10 -2.52
CA ARG A 94 -11.34 -7.88 -1.09
C ARG A 94 -12.31 -6.73 -0.80
N ALA A 95 -13.01 -6.21 -1.81
CA ALA A 95 -13.93 -5.05 -1.70
C ALA A 95 -15.02 -5.20 -0.62
N ARG A 96 -15.37 -6.44 -0.25
CA ARG A 96 -16.34 -6.74 0.82
C ARG A 96 -15.70 -7.01 2.19
N ARG A 97 -14.40 -6.89 2.28
CA ARG A 97 -13.62 -7.06 3.51
C ARG A 97 -13.24 -5.71 4.11
N ALA A 98 -12.62 -5.72 5.28
CA ALA A 98 -12.19 -4.49 5.92
C ALA A 98 -11.14 -3.74 5.10
N LEU A 99 -11.29 -2.42 4.99
CA LEU A 99 -10.22 -1.49 4.68
C LEU A 99 -9.82 -0.82 6.00
N VAL A 100 -8.60 -1.02 6.43
CA VAL A 100 -8.07 -0.47 7.69
C VAL A 100 -7.10 0.66 7.35
N PRO A 101 -7.53 1.92 7.42
CA PRO A 101 -6.65 3.06 7.23
C PRO A 101 -5.84 3.31 8.50
N VAL A 102 -4.57 3.63 8.33
CA VAL A 102 -3.61 3.93 9.39
C VAL A 102 -2.85 5.19 8.99
N ASP A 103 -3.03 6.25 9.76
CA ASP A 103 -2.21 7.45 9.63
C ASP A 103 -0.94 7.29 10.47
N CYS A 104 0.18 7.04 9.78
CA CYS A 104 1.47 6.79 10.44
C CYS A 104 2.03 8.03 11.13
N SER A 105 1.67 9.24 10.68
CA SER A 105 2.16 10.49 11.26
C SER A 105 1.51 10.80 12.62
N SER A 106 0.30 10.32 12.84
CA SER A 106 -0.48 10.57 14.06
C SER A 106 -0.11 9.66 15.23
N MET A 107 0.67 8.59 15.00
CA MET A 107 1.01 7.61 16.03
C MET A 107 2.29 7.97 16.79
N PRO A 108 2.26 8.02 18.13
CA PRO A 108 3.49 8.12 18.92
C PRO A 108 4.42 6.93 18.63
N GLU A 109 5.70 7.20 18.37
CA GLU A 109 6.70 6.18 18.05
C GLU A 109 6.72 5.02 19.06
N ALA A 110 6.61 5.32 20.34
CA ALA A 110 6.60 4.32 21.41
C ALA A 110 5.41 3.35 21.37
N LEU A 111 4.30 3.73 20.72
CA LEU A 111 3.10 2.91 20.62
C LEU A 111 2.92 2.30 19.22
N PHE A 112 3.65 2.82 18.24
CA PHE A 112 3.47 2.46 16.84
C PHE A 112 3.54 0.95 16.61
N GLU A 113 4.56 0.30 17.16
CA GLU A 113 4.76 -1.14 17.01
C GLU A 113 3.61 -1.93 17.61
N SER A 114 3.20 -1.58 18.83
CA SER A 114 2.13 -2.24 19.56
C SER A 114 0.76 -2.05 18.89
N GLU A 115 0.47 -0.86 18.36
CA GLU A 115 -0.79 -0.60 17.65
C GLU A 115 -0.82 -1.31 16.29
N LEU A 116 0.28 -1.30 15.54
CA LEU A 116 0.34 -1.90 14.22
C LEU A 116 0.36 -3.44 14.28
N PHE A 117 1.23 -4.03 15.10
CA PHE A 117 1.46 -5.48 15.14
C PHE A 117 0.77 -6.19 16.31
N GLY A 118 0.23 -5.43 17.27
CA GLY A 118 -0.31 -5.97 18.51
C GLY A 118 0.75 -6.35 19.53
N HIS A 119 0.33 -6.66 20.75
CA HIS A 119 1.23 -7.07 21.83
C HIS A 119 0.67 -8.24 22.63
N GLU A 120 1.57 -9.01 23.22
CA GLU A 120 1.25 -10.05 24.18
C GLU A 120 1.13 -9.46 25.60
N LYS A 121 0.47 -10.18 26.49
CA LYS A 121 0.39 -9.78 27.90
C LYS A 121 1.80 -9.70 28.50
N GLY A 122 2.12 -8.56 29.11
CA GLY A 122 3.41 -8.32 29.76
C GLY A 122 4.52 -7.82 28.83
N ALA A 123 4.24 -7.50 27.59
CA ALA A 123 5.22 -7.01 26.61
C ALA A 123 5.89 -5.70 27.04
N PHE A 124 5.17 -4.84 27.78
CA PHE A 124 5.68 -3.59 28.35
C PHE A 124 4.91 -3.22 29.61
N THR A 125 5.41 -2.22 30.38
CA THR A 125 4.72 -1.70 31.56
C THR A 125 3.36 -1.12 31.18
N GLY A 126 2.27 -1.78 31.63
CA GLY A 126 0.90 -1.43 31.25
C GLY A 126 0.21 -2.40 30.29
N ALA A 127 0.91 -3.37 29.71
CA ALA A 127 0.34 -4.43 28.88
C ALA A 127 -0.36 -5.50 29.76
N ALA A 128 -1.46 -5.13 30.41
CA ALA A 128 -2.20 -6.02 31.31
C ALA A 128 -2.85 -7.21 30.58
N GLN A 129 -3.17 -7.06 29.30
CA GLN A 129 -3.79 -8.07 28.45
C GLN A 129 -3.13 -8.06 27.07
N ALA A 130 -3.19 -9.18 26.34
CA ALA A 130 -2.82 -9.21 24.93
C ALA A 130 -3.84 -8.41 24.10
N ARG A 131 -3.37 -7.71 23.07
CA ARG A 131 -4.21 -6.93 22.15
C ARG A 131 -3.81 -7.20 20.71
N PRO A 132 -4.77 -7.52 19.82
CA PRO A 132 -4.49 -7.64 18.40
C PRO A 132 -4.11 -6.28 17.80
N GLY A 133 -3.25 -6.28 16.76
CA GLY A 133 -2.83 -5.09 16.05
C GLY A 133 -3.69 -4.81 14.80
N LEU A 134 -3.42 -3.66 14.17
CA LEU A 134 -4.12 -3.23 12.95
C LEU A 134 -3.83 -4.16 11.76
N VAL A 135 -2.65 -4.78 11.71
CA VAL A 135 -2.31 -5.80 10.70
C VAL A 135 -3.26 -6.98 10.79
N GLU A 136 -3.56 -7.45 12.03
CA GLU A 136 -4.49 -8.55 12.25
C GLU A 136 -5.94 -8.13 11.91
N ALA A 137 -6.32 -6.91 12.25
CA ALA A 137 -7.64 -6.36 11.90
C ALA A 137 -7.85 -6.25 10.38
N ALA A 138 -6.76 -6.11 9.62
CA ALA A 138 -6.77 -6.05 8.17
C ALA A 138 -6.67 -7.43 7.49
N ASP A 139 -6.61 -8.51 8.26
CA ASP A 139 -6.44 -9.86 7.68
C ASP A 139 -7.58 -10.24 6.74
N GLY A 140 -7.22 -10.75 5.57
CA GLY A 140 -8.15 -11.00 4.47
C GLY A 140 -8.75 -9.74 3.82
N GLY A 141 -8.43 -8.55 4.33
CA GLY A 141 -8.85 -7.23 3.86
C GLY A 141 -7.72 -6.44 3.21
N THR A 142 -7.69 -5.14 3.48
CA THR A 142 -6.67 -4.21 2.97
C THR A 142 -6.19 -3.32 4.11
N LEU A 143 -4.89 -3.25 4.31
CA LEU A 143 -4.23 -2.28 5.18
C LEU A 143 -3.78 -1.10 4.32
N PHE A 144 -4.21 0.11 4.65
CA PHE A 144 -3.76 1.33 4.01
C PHE A 144 -2.91 2.13 5.00
N LEU A 145 -1.64 2.30 4.69
CA LEU A 145 -0.70 3.09 5.48
C LEU A 145 -0.52 4.45 4.80
N ASP A 146 -1.03 5.51 5.41
CA ASP A 146 -0.78 6.87 4.95
C ASP A 146 0.48 7.43 5.62
N GLU A 147 1.17 8.35 4.94
CA GLU A 147 2.44 8.95 5.35
C GLU A 147 3.47 7.89 5.80
N VAL A 148 3.64 6.87 4.96
CA VAL A 148 4.53 5.72 5.21
C VAL A 148 5.99 6.12 5.45
N GLY A 149 6.39 7.31 4.99
CA GLY A 149 7.72 7.90 5.24
C GLY A 149 7.99 8.22 6.71
N ASP A 150 6.96 8.39 7.52
CA ASP A 150 7.07 8.72 8.95
C ASP A 150 7.24 7.48 9.85
N ILE A 151 7.20 6.29 9.26
CA ILE A 151 7.41 5.03 10.00
C ILE A 151 8.85 4.96 10.49
N PRO A 152 9.09 4.73 11.80
CA PRO A 152 10.42 4.57 12.36
C PRO A 152 11.21 3.45 11.68
N LEU A 153 12.50 3.68 11.39
CA LEU A 153 13.37 2.74 10.66
C LEU A 153 13.32 1.30 11.18
N PRO A 154 13.34 1.03 12.50
CA PRO A 154 13.25 -0.35 13.01
C PRO A 154 11.95 -1.05 12.59
N LEU A 155 10.86 -0.30 12.44
CA LEU A 155 9.54 -0.83 12.08
C LEU A 155 9.39 -1.01 10.56
N GLN A 156 10.12 -0.25 9.76
CA GLN A 156 10.18 -0.45 8.31
C GLN A 156 10.69 -1.87 7.98
N VAL A 157 11.67 -2.37 8.70
CA VAL A 157 12.20 -3.74 8.53
C VAL A 157 11.12 -4.79 8.83
N LYS A 158 10.33 -4.58 9.90
CA LYS A 158 9.22 -5.49 10.25
C LYS A 158 8.11 -5.45 9.20
N LEU A 159 7.80 -4.25 8.71
CA LEU A 159 6.81 -4.05 7.65
C LEU A 159 7.26 -4.70 6.34
N LEU A 160 8.53 -4.55 5.96
CA LEU A 160 9.10 -5.21 4.78
C LEU A 160 8.95 -6.73 4.88
N ARG A 161 9.28 -7.31 6.03
CA ARG A 161 9.09 -8.74 6.27
C ARG A 161 7.63 -9.17 6.13
N LEU A 162 6.68 -8.37 6.65
CA LEU A 162 5.25 -8.62 6.48
C LEU A 162 4.86 -8.63 4.99
N LEU A 163 5.35 -7.67 4.21
CA LEU A 163 5.06 -7.57 2.77
C LEU A 163 5.65 -8.75 1.98
N GLU A 164 6.85 -9.22 2.35
CA GLU A 164 7.53 -10.31 1.65
C GLU A 164 6.97 -11.70 2.01
N THR A 165 6.69 -11.93 3.29
CA THR A 165 6.38 -13.27 3.80
C THR A 165 4.94 -13.46 4.24
N GLY A 166 4.18 -12.36 4.39
CA GLY A 166 2.84 -12.37 4.98
C GLY A 166 2.85 -12.71 6.48
N THR A 167 4.02 -12.69 7.14
CA THR A 167 4.16 -13.05 8.55
C THR A 167 4.74 -11.93 9.38
N TYR A 168 4.30 -11.83 10.63
CA TYR A 168 4.83 -10.87 11.61
C TYR A 168 4.80 -11.48 13.02
N ARG A 169 5.42 -10.79 13.98
CA ARG A 169 5.36 -11.13 15.40
C ARG A 169 4.76 -9.96 16.17
N ARG A 170 3.92 -10.27 17.14
CA ARG A 170 3.47 -9.32 18.16
C ARG A 170 4.65 -8.90 19.06
N VAL A 171 4.51 -7.76 19.70
CA VAL A 171 5.45 -7.25 20.72
C VAL A 171 5.40 -8.08 22.00
#